data_f1aa923b1d3bc8ce23f14f309704951e
#
_entry.id   f1aa923b1d3bc8ce23f14f309704951e
#
_cell.length_a   1.000
_cell.length_b   1.000
_cell.length_c   1.000
_cell.angle_alpha   90.00
_cell.angle_beta   90.00
_cell.angle_gamma   90.00
#
_symmetry.space_group_name_H-M   'P 1'
#
loop_
_entity.id
_entity.type
_entity.pdbx_description
1 polymer ?
#
loop_
_entity_poly.entity_id
_entity_poly.type
_entity_poly.pdbx_seq_one_letter_code
_entity_poly.pdbx_strand_id
1 'polypeptide(L)'
;LKAEHPDVDYFDDTDLVESMQDIYREKKIPFVVIIDEWDCIFREYKQDKEAQEKYLDFLRDLLKDKGYIHLAYMTGILPIKKYGTHSALNMFDEFSMINPGPLASYVGFTEPEVAALCTDYHMDLDEIKAWYNGYSFEKIPSIYNPRSVVSCMRFGKIGNYWNQTETFEALQIYIDMNFEGLKAVSYTHLTLPTNRE
;
A
#
# COMPACT_ATOMS: atom_id res chain seq x y z
N LEU A 1 -0.12 2.24 -24.13
CA LEU A 1 -0.09 3.67 -24.50
C LEU A 1 -0.15 3.85 -26.01
N LYS A 2 0.87 3.40 -26.79
CA LYS A 2 0.93 3.58 -28.25
C LYS A 2 -0.26 3.00 -29.01
N ALA A 3 -0.72 1.81 -28.63
CA ALA A 3 -1.88 1.17 -29.26
C ALA A 3 -3.19 1.96 -29.03
N GLU A 4 -3.26 2.71 -27.95
CA GLU A 4 -4.40 3.56 -27.58
C GLU A 4 -4.29 4.97 -28.18
N HIS A 5 -3.08 5.39 -28.52
CA HIS A 5 -2.78 6.72 -29.09
C HIS A 5 -1.91 6.60 -30.34
N PRO A 6 -2.37 5.91 -31.40
CA PRO A 6 -1.55 5.65 -32.59
C PRO A 6 -1.30 6.89 -33.47
N ASP A 7 -2.01 7.96 -33.20
CA ASP A 7 -1.98 9.23 -33.93
C ASP A 7 -1.06 10.29 -33.28
N VAL A 8 -0.37 9.91 -32.19
CA VAL A 8 0.62 10.77 -31.54
C VAL A 8 1.98 10.61 -32.19
N ASP A 9 2.67 11.72 -32.45
CA ASP A 9 4.05 11.72 -32.93
C ASP A 9 5.02 11.58 -31.75
N TYR A 10 5.55 10.36 -31.59
CA TYR A 10 6.45 10.01 -30.50
C TYR A 10 7.90 10.36 -30.84
N PHE A 11 8.55 11.15 -29.98
CA PHE A 11 9.97 11.47 -30.12
C PHE A 11 10.85 10.23 -29.88
N ASP A 12 10.61 9.53 -28.78
CA ASP A 12 11.20 8.22 -28.47
C ASP A 12 10.12 7.27 -27.97
N ASP A 13 9.75 6.38 -28.83
CA ASP A 13 8.69 5.42 -28.58
C ASP A 13 9.12 4.23 -27.71
N THR A 14 10.39 4.15 -27.36
CA THR A 14 10.94 3.14 -26.41
C THR A 14 11.04 3.69 -24.99
N ASP A 15 10.98 5.01 -24.81
CA ASP A 15 10.99 5.67 -23.51
C ASP A 15 9.56 5.93 -23.00
N LEU A 16 9.24 5.43 -21.80
CA LEU A 16 7.92 5.59 -21.20
C LEU A 16 7.65 7.06 -20.83
N VAL A 17 8.63 7.74 -20.26
CA VAL A 17 8.48 9.12 -19.78
C VAL A 17 8.25 10.06 -20.95
N GLU A 18 9.06 9.93 -22.01
CA GLU A 18 8.90 10.70 -23.25
C GLU A 18 7.55 10.40 -23.91
N SER A 19 7.17 9.12 -24.00
CA SER A 19 5.86 8.73 -24.60
C SER A 19 4.68 9.36 -23.84
N MET A 20 4.71 9.38 -22.51
CA MET A 20 3.66 10.02 -21.70
C MET A 20 3.65 11.54 -21.91
N GLN A 21 4.81 12.15 -22.03
CA GLN A 21 4.94 13.57 -22.27
C GLN A 21 4.41 13.96 -23.66
N ASP A 22 4.68 13.16 -24.69
CA ASP A 22 4.20 13.40 -26.05
C ASP A 22 2.66 13.28 -26.14
N ILE A 23 2.07 12.25 -25.51
CA ILE A 23 0.62 12.10 -25.42
C ILE A 23 0.02 13.34 -24.72
N TYR A 24 0.59 13.75 -23.59
CA TYR A 24 0.08 14.92 -22.89
C TYR A 24 0.25 16.22 -23.69
N ARG A 25 1.36 16.38 -24.39
CA ARG A 25 1.62 17.55 -25.23
C ARG A 25 0.53 17.70 -26.31
N GLU A 26 0.16 16.60 -26.98
CA GLU A 26 -0.78 16.63 -28.08
C GLU A 26 -2.24 16.51 -27.67
N LYS A 27 -2.53 15.61 -26.74
CA LYS A 27 -3.93 15.29 -26.35
C LYS A 27 -4.43 16.06 -25.13
N LYS A 28 -3.51 16.63 -24.32
CA LYS A 28 -3.84 17.26 -23.03
C LYS A 28 -4.52 16.28 -22.05
N ILE A 29 -4.25 14.99 -22.18
CA ILE A 29 -4.79 13.96 -21.29
C ILE A 29 -3.76 13.70 -20.20
N PRO A 30 -4.03 14.07 -18.94
CA PRO A 30 -3.13 13.77 -17.84
C PRO A 30 -3.29 12.31 -17.39
N PHE A 31 -2.25 11.79 -16.73
CA PHE A 31 -2.22 10.41 -16.26
C PHE A 31 -2.46 10.31 -14.76
N VAL A 32 -3.15 9.24 -14.37
CA VAL A 32 -3.15 8.72 -13.01
C VAL A 32 -2.18 7.54 -12.98
N VAL A 33 -1.14 7.64 -12.18
CA VAL A 33 -0.12 6.60 -12.03
C VAL A 33 -0.34 5.87 -10.72
N ILE A 34 -0.51 4.56 -10.79
CA ILE A 34 -0.67 3.68 -9.62
C ILE A 34 0.48 2.69 -9.62
N ILE A 35 1.26 2.68 -8.53
CA ILE A 35 2.38 1.76 -8.34
C ILE A 35 2.13 0.98 -7.05
N ASP A 36 1.88 -0.31 -7.19
CA ASP A 36 1.72 -1.21 -6.06
C ASP A 36 3.09 -1.83 -5.72
N GLU A 37 3.36 -1.97 -4.42
CA GLU A 37 4.64 -2.49 -3.90
C GLU A 37 5.88 -1.77 -4.47
N TRP A 38 5.87 -0.42 -4.46
CA TRP A 38 6.97 0.40 -4.98
C TRP A 38 8.34 -0.02 -4.43
N ASP A 39 8.36 -0.61 -3.26
CA ASP A 39 9.54 -1.00 -2.50
C ASP A 39 10.03 -2.44 -2.77
N CYS A 40 9.41 -3.15 -3.71
CA CYS A 40 9.75 -4.55 -4.03
C CYS A 40 11.24 -4.74 -4.34
N ILE A 41 11.85 -3.80 -5.09
CA ILE A 41 13.27 -3.88 -5.44
C ILE A 41 14.19 -3.82 -4.21
N PHE A 42 13.79 -3.10 -3.16
CA PHE A 42 14.57 -3.00 -1.92
C PHE A 42 14.43 -4.25 -1.05
N ARG A 43 13.33 -4.97 -1.20
CA ARG A 43 13.05 -6.21 -0.47
C ARG A 43 13.70 -7.42 -1.15
N GLU A 44 13.60 -7.49 -2.46
CA GLU A 44 14.08 -8.64 -3.25
C GLU A 44 15.58 -8.52 -3.60
N TYR A 45 16.02 -7.32 -3.99
CA TYR A 45 17.40 -7.07 -4.44
C TYR A 45 18.18 -6.23 -3.42
N LYS A 46 18.22 -6.70 -2.15
CA LYS A 46 18.79 -5.95 -1.00
C LYS A 46 20.25 -5.53 -1.19
N GLN A 47 21.03 -6.31 -1.92
CA GLN A 47 22.47 -6.07 -2.13
C GLN A 47 22.77 -5.27 -3.40
N ASP A 48 21.83 -5.17 -4.31
CA ASP A 48 22.03 -4.46 -5.58
C ASP A 48 21.69 -2.97 -5.43
N LYS A 49 22.66 -2.24 -4.89
CA LYS A 49 22.53 -0.78 -4.67
C LYS A 49 22.40 0.00 -5.97
N GLU A 50 23.08 -0.45 -7.02
CA GLU A 50 23.01 0.21 -8.32
C GLU A 50 21.60 0.10 -8.93
N ALA A 51 20.99 -1.09 -8.88
CA ALA A 51 19.61 -1.25 -9.34
C ALA A 51 18.62 -0.43 -8.50
N GLN A 52 18.81 -0.35 -7.18
CA GLN A 52 18.00 0.47 -6.29
C GLN A 52 18.10 1.98 -6.64
N GLU A 53 19.29 2.48 -6.89
CA GLU A 53 19.51 3.87 -7.28
C GLU A 53 18.90 4.18 -8.66
N LYS A 54 19.11 3.33 -9.65
CA LYS A 54 18.50 3.48 -10.99
C LYS A 54 16.98 3.49 -10.93
N TYR A 55 16.40 2.66 -10.07
CA TYR A 55 14.95 2.62 -9.87
C TYR A 55 14.42 3.91 -9.23
N LEU A 56 15.09 4.44 -8.22
CA LEU A 56 14.72 5.73 -7.62
C LEU A 56 14.85 6.89 -8.61
N ASP A 57 15.89 6.88 -9.44
CA ASP A 57 16.07 7.86 -10.51
C ASP A 57 14.95 7.77 -11.54
N PHE A 58 14.57 6.55 -11.94
CA PHE A 58 13.43 6.32 -12.82
C PHE A 58 12.12 6.85 -12.22
N LEU A 59 11.81 6.53 -10.95
CA LEU A 59 10.61 7.04 -10.30
C LEU A 59 10.60 8.56 -10.19
N ARG A 60 11.75 9.16 -9.91
CA ARG A 60 11.88 10.61 -9.89
C ARG A 60 11.61 11.21 -11.26
N ASP A 61 12.23 10.65 -12.30
CA ASP A 61 12.04 11.14 -13.67
C ASP A 61 10.61 10.93 -14.16
N LEU A 62 9.98 9.83 -13.82
CA LEU A 62 8.58 9.55 -14.18
C LEU A 62 7.59 10.51 -13.51
N LEU A 63 7.81 10.87 -12.24
CA LEU A 63 6.75 11.48 -11.41
C LEU A 63 7.01 12.92 -11.00
N LYS A 64 8.29 13.32 -10.83
CA LYS A 64 8.59 14.61 -10.22
C LYS A 64 8.48 15.75 -11.22
N ASP A 65 7.72 16.78 -10.85
CA ASP A 65 7.57 18.03 -11.62
C ASP A 65 7.08 17.81 -13.07
N LYS A 66 6.30 16.72 -13.30
CA LYS A 66 5.77 16.37 -14.62
C LYS A 66 4.36 16.90 -14.80
N GLY A 67 4.16 17.74 -15.80
CA GLY A 67 2.85 18.31 -16.11
C GLY A 67 1.79 17.32 -16.58
N TYR A 68 2.20 16.15 -17.00
CA TYR A 68 1.29 15.06 -17.40
C TYR A 68 0.75 14.23 -16.22
N ILE A 69 1.26 14.40 -15.01
CA ILE A 69 0.76 13.68 -13.84
C ILE A 69 -0.43 14.43 -13.23
N HIS A 70 -1.58 13.79 -13.20
CA HIS A 70 -2.74 14.26 -12.47
C HIS A 70 -2.74 13.79 -11.02
N LEU A 71 -2.41 12.50 -10.81
CA LEU A 71 -2.26 11.87 -9.50
C LEU A 71 -1.23 10.75 -9.59
N ALA A 72 -0.39 10.63 -8.58
CA ALA A 72 0.43 9.45 -8.36
C ALA A 72 0.07 8.82 -7.02
N TYR A 73 -0.26 7.54 -7.02
CA TYR A 73 -0.58 6.76 -5.83
C TYR A 73 0.35 5.56 -5.75
N MET A 74 1.07 5.44 -4.65
CA MET A 74 2.00 4.33 -4.44
C MET A 74 1.69 3.62 -3.13
N THR A 75 1.76 2.29 -3.17
CA THR A 75 1.68 1.44 -1.98
C THR A 75 2.99 0.72 -1.76
N GLY A 76 3.29 0.39 -0.51
CA GLY A 76 4.48 -0.35 -0.12
C GLY A 76 4.54 -0.58 1.37
N ILE A 77 5.52 -1.36 1.81
CA ILE A 77 5.76 -1.68 3.21
C ILE A 77 6.82 -0.72 3.80
N LEU A 78 7.80 -0.34 3.00
CA LEU A 78 8.90 0.53 3.45
C LEU A 78 8.54 2.01 3.28
N PRO A 79 8.86 2.86 4.28
CA PRO A 79 8.61 4.29 4.18
C PRO A 79 9.54 4.93 3.13
N ILE A 80 8.95 5.74 2.26
CA ILE A 80 9.66 6.35 1.13
C ILE A 80 10.76 7.34 1.58
N LYS A 81 10.54 8.02 2.71
CA LYS A 81 11.44 9.08 3.21
C LYS A 81 12.84 8.58 3.60
N LYS A 82 13.02 7.28 3.83
CA LYS A 82 14.33 6.73 4.25
C LYS A 82 15.22 6.24 3.10
N TYR A 83 14.63 5.91 1.96
CA TYR A 83 15.38 5.41 0.80
C TYR A 83 15.78 6.51 -0.18
N GLY A 84 15.10 7.65 -0.12
CA GLY A 84 15.50 8.82 -0.87
C GLY A 84 16.62 9.59 -0.18
N THR A 85 17.86 9.17 -0.33
CA THR A 85 19.04 9.88 0.21
C THR A 85 19.16 11.33 -0.31
N HIS A 86 18.43 11.71 -1.34
CA HIS A 86 18.47 13.03 -1.94
C HIS A 86 17.09 13.43 -2.49
N SER A 87 16.16 13.87 -1.67
CA SER A 87 14.92 14.56 -2.12
C SER A 87 14.22 14.00 -3.38
N ALA A 88 14.56 12.76 -3.80
CA ALA A 88 14.10 12.19 -5.06
C ALA A 88 12.59 12.05 -5.11
N LEU A 89 11.98 11.64 -3.99
CA LEU A 89 10.55 11.34 -3.88
C LEU A 89 9.86 12.14 -2.76
N ASN A 90 10.30 13.37 -2.52
CA ASN A 90 9.75 14.24 -1.47
C ASN A 90 8.41 14.91 -1.84
N MET A 91 7.87 14.62 -3.03
CA MET A 91 6.60 15.15 -3.53
C MET A 91 5.37 14.36 -3.04
N PHE A 92 5.55 13.29 -2.28
CA PHE A 92 4.45 12.49 -1.77
C PHE A 92 4.06 12.88 -0.34
N ASP A 93 2.75 12.89 -0.08
CA ASP A 93 2.21 12.77 1.27
C ASP A 93 2.23 11.29 1.65
N GLU A 94 2.84 10.97 2.78
CA GLU A 94 2.98 9.60 3.25
C GLU A 94 1.96 9.29 4.35
N PHE A 95 1.18 8.24 4.12
CA PHE A 95 0.22 7.70 5.08
C PHE A 95 0.66 6.30 5.51
N SER A 96 0.46 5.97 6.76
CA SER A 96 0.84 4.66 7.32
C SER A 96 -0.27 4.12 8.22
N MET A 97 -0.16 2.85 8.62
CA MET A 97 -1.08 2.25 9.58
C MET A 97 -1.01 2.90 10.97
N ILE A 98 0.04 3.63 11.29
CA ILE A 98 0.15 4.41 12.53
C ILE A 98 -0.52 5.78 12.36
N ASN A 99 -0.42 6.36 11.17
CA ASN A 99 -1.00 7.67 10.83
C ASN A 99 -1.68 7.60 9.45
N PRO A 100 -2.86 6.99 9.36
CA PRO A 100 -3.56 6.83 8.08
C PRO A 100 -4.23 8.12 7.59
N GLY A 101 -4.34 9.15 8.42
CA GLY A 101 -4.97 10.42 8.04
C GLY A 101 -6.35 10.24 7.42
N PRO A 102 -6.61 10.90 6.26
CA PRO A 102 -7.90 10.79 5.57
C PRO A 102 -8.17 9.39 4.97
N LEU A 103 -7.14 8.53 4.88
CA LEU A 103 -7.27 7.18 4.31
C LEU A 103 -7.70 6.13 5.33
N ALA A 104 -7.92 6.50 6.60
CA ALA A 104 -8.22 5.56 7.67
C ALA A 104 -9.41 4.63 7.39
N SER A 105 -10.46 5.12 6.73
CA SER A 105 -11.65 4.33 6.37
C SER A 105 -11.44 3.40 5.17
N TYR A 106 -10.33 3.55 4.45
CA TYR A 106 -10.05 2.78 3.23
C TYR A 106 -8.98 1.69 3.41
N VAL A 107 -8.37 1.59 4.59
CA VAL A 107 -7.32 0.59 4.86
C VAL A 107 -7.88 -0.75 5.36
N GLY A 108 -9.20 -0.85 5.50
CA GLY A 108 -9.91 -2.05 5.94
C GLY A 108 -11.41 -1.84 5.88
N PHE A 109 -12.19 -2.82 6.33
CA PHE A 109 -13.63 -2.65 6.47
C PHE A 109 -13.98 -1.90 7.75
N THR A 110 -14.89 -0.94 7.63
CA THR A 110 -15.50 -0.26 8.77
C THR A 110 -16.57 -1.15 9.43
N GLU A 111 -16.93 -0.86 10.69
CA GLU A 111 -17.97 -1.65 11.40
C GLU A 111 -19.31 -1.66 10.67
N PRO A 112 -19.83 -0.55 10.10
CA PRO A 112 -21.07 -0.59 9.32
C PRO A 112 -21.00 -1.49 8.08
N GLU A 113 -19.85 -1.52 7.38
CA GLU A 113 -19.66 -2.40 6.22
C GLU A 113 -19.63 -3.87 6.63
N VAL A 114 -18.95 -4.20 7.74
CA VAL A 114 -18.94 -5.54 8.27
C VAL A 114 -20.33 -5.98 8.74
N ALA A 115 -21.10 -5.10 9.38
CA ALA A 115 -22.46 -5.39 9.80
C ALA A 115 -23.38 -5.70 8.60
N ALA A 116 -23.24 -4.97 7.51
CA ALA A 116 -23.97 -5.25 6.27
C ALA A 116 -23.59 -6.63 5.71
N LEU A 117 -22.28 -6.94 5.62
CA LEU A 117 -21.80 -8.25 5.19
C LEU A 117 -22.30 -9.38 6.09
N CYS A 118 -22.30 -9.20 7.42
CA CYS A 118 -22.83 -10.17 8.35
C CYS A 118 -24.31 -10.49 8.08
N THR A 119 -25.11 -9.47 7.74
CA THR A 119 -26.51 -9.66 7.36
C THR A 119 -26.64 -10.47 6.08
N ASP A 120 -25.86 -10.13 5.04
CA ASP A 120 -25.93 -10.79 3.74
C ASP A 120 -25.46 -12.25 3.79
N TYR A 121 -24.43 -12.53 4.59
CA TYR A 121 -23.83 -13.87 4.72
C TYR A 121 -24.30 -14.67 5.93
N HIS A 122 -25.27 -14.15 6.70
CA HIS A 122 -25.85 -14.78 7.89
C HIS A 122 -24.81 -15.14 8.95
N MET A 123 -23.86 -14.22 9.18
CA MET A 123 -22.80 -14.36 10.18
C MET A 123 -23.10 -13.51 11.43
N ASP A 124 -22.59 -13.94 12.57
CA ASP A 124 -22.71 -13.18 13.81
C ASP A 124 -21.70 -12.04 13.88
N LEU A 125 -22.20 -10.81 14.05
CA LEU A 125 -21.35 -9.61 14.09
C LEU A 125 -20.44 -9.58 15.32
N ASP A 126 -20.93 -9.99 16.49
CA ASP A 126 -20.15 -9.92 17.72
C ASP A 126 -18.98 -10.91 17.66
N GLU A 127 -19.21 -12.07 17.07
CA GLU A 127 -18.18 -13.06 16.83
C GLU A 127 -17.13 -12.56 15.82
N ILE A 128 -17.56 -11.97 14.71
CA ILE A 128 -16.67 -11.34 13.72
C ILE A 128 -15.85 -10.21 14.35
N LYS A 129 -16.49 -9.39 15.18
CA LYS A 129 -15.83 -8.31 15.91
C LYS A 129 -14.75 -8.82 16.86
N ALA A 130 -15.04 -9.88 17.60
CA ALA A 130 -14.08 -10.47 18.53
C ALA A 130 -12.84 -11.04 17.82
N TRP A 131 -12.99 -11.51 16.57
CA TRP A 131 -11.92 -12.15 15.82
C TRP A 131 -11.14 -11.22 14.91
N TYR A 132 -11.79 -10.25 14.26
CA TYR A 132 -11.21 -9.53 13.13
C TYR A 132 -11.14 -8.00 13.30
N ASN A 133 -11.70 -7.43 14.37
CA ASN A 133 -11.50 -6.02 14.69
C ASN A 133 -10.10 -5.82 15.25
N GLY A 134 -9.17 -5.37 14.42
CA GLY A 134 -7.75 -5.31 14.74
C GLY A 134 -7.15 -3.91 14.83
N TYR A 135 -7.82 -2.88 14.29
CA TYR A 135 -7.28 -1.54 14.24
C TYR A 135 -8.27 -0.51 14.77
N SER A 136 -7.73 0.49 15.45
CA SER A 136 -8.51 1.63 15.94
C SER A 136 -7.75 2.92 15.63
N PHE A 137 -8.41 3.88 15.02
CA PHE A 137 -7.88 5.20 14.75
C PHE A 137 -8.72 6.26 15.48
N GLU A 138 -8.14 7.44 15.75
CA GLU A 138 -8.77 8.49 16.56
C GLU A 138 -10.24 8.77 16.20
N LYS A 139 -10.57 8.79 14.89
CA LYS A 139 -11.91 9.07 14.39
C LYS A 139 -12.70 7.83 13.96
N ILE A 140 -12.05 6.68 13.87
CA ILE A 140 -12.65 5.42 13.41
C ILE A 140 -12.24 4.32 14.38
N PRO A 141 -13.12 3.97 15.33
CA PRO A 141 -12.77 3.10 16.44
C PRO A 141 -12.60 1.62 16.06
N SER A 142 -13.08 1.24 14.88
CA SER A 142 -13.07 -0.17 14.44
C SER A 142 -12.79 -0.28 12.96
N ILE A 143 -11.64 -0.87 12.64
CA ILE A 143 -11.27 -1.27 11.27
C ILE A 143 -10.89 -2.74 11.30
N TYR A 144 -11.51 -3.50 10.43
CA TYR A 144 -11.40 -4.94 10.34
C TYR A 144 -10.43 -5.34 9.22
N ASN A 145 -9.64 -6.38 9.46
CA ASN A 145 -8.73 -6.91 8.46
C ASN A 145 -9.48 -7.42 7.23
N PRO A 146 -9.24 -6.86 6.02
CA PRO A 146 -10.01 -7.18 4.82
C PRO A 146 -9.95 -8.66 4.45
N ARG A 147 -8.76 -9.26 4.45
CA ARG A 147 -8.57 -10.66 4.08
C ARG A 147 -9.33 -11.60 5.01
N SER A 148 -9.29 -11.33 6.30
CA SER A 148 -9.95 -12.14 7.30
C SER A 148 -11.48 -12.07 7.15
N VAL A 149 -12.02 -10.87 6.98
CA VAL A 149 -13.46 -10.65 6.75
C VAL A 149 -13.91 -11.35 5.47
N VAL A 150 -13.24 -11.10 4.34
CA VAL A 150 -13.60 -11.71 3.04
C VAL A 150 -13.52 -13.23 3.10
N SER A 151 -12.47 -13.79 3.71
CA SER A 151 -12.33 -15.25 3.84
C SER A 151 -13.42 -15.85 4.72
N CYS A 152 -13.73 -15.20 5.84
CA CYS A 152 -14.79 -15.63 6.72
C CYS A 152 -16.15 -15.65 6.00
N MET A 153 -16.52 -14.58 5.31
CA MET A 153 -17.76 -14.50 4.53
C MET A 153 -17.81 -15.56 3.43
N ARG A 154 -16.71 -15.71 2.67
CA ARG A 154 -16.61 -16.68 1.57
C ARG A 154 -16.77 -18.14 2.03
N PHE A 155 -16.18 -18.49 3.18
CA PHE A 155 -16.20 -19.86 3.68
C PHE A 155 -17.31 -20.13 4.70
N GLY A 156 -18.04 -19.10 5.13
CA GLY A 156 -19.09 -19.21 6.15
C GLY A 156 -18.56 -19.71 7.50
N LYS A 157 -17.29 -19.46 7.80
CA LYS A 157 -16.61 -20.00 8.98
C LYS A 157 -15.61 -19.00 9.53
N ILE A 158 -15.63 -18.83 10.85
CA ILE A 158 -14.60 -18.09 11.57
C ILE A 158 -13.32 -18.92 11.65
N GLY A 159 -12.17 -18.27 11.45
CA GLY A 159 -10.89 -18.92 11.50
C GLY A 159 -9.73 -17.93 11.44
N ASN A 160 -8.53 -18.43 11.68
CA ASN A 160 -7.32 -17.66 11.60
C ASN A 160 -6.87 -17.52 10.12
N TYR A 161 -7.17 -16.37 9.50
CA TYR A 161 -6.85 -16.08 8.11
C TYR A 161 -5.68 -15.11 7.95
N TRP A 162 -5.25 -14.44 9.02
CA TRP A 162 -4.22 -13.38 8.95
C TRP A 162 -2.78 -13.92 8.91
N ASN A 163 -2.53 -15.15 9.37
CA ASN A 163 -1.20 -15.74 9.37
C ASN A 163 -0.78 -16.42 8.05
N GLN A 164 -1.63 -16.37 7.03
CA GLN A 164 -1.39 -16.95 5.71
C GLN A 164 -0.87 -15.91 4.69
N THR A 165 -0.35 -14.78 5.15
CA THR A 165 0.14 -13.71 4.27
C THR A 165 1.66 -13.69 4.24
N GLU A 166 2.25 -13.43 3.08
CA GLU A 166 3.67 -13.11 2.88
C GLU A 166 4.14 -11.89 3.69
N THR A 167 3.19 -11.16 4.24
CA THR A 167 3.39 -9.96 5.06
C THR A 167 4.28 -10.19 6.28
N PHE A 168 4.35 -11.43 6.79
CA PHE A 168 5.20 -11.72 7.95
C PHE A 168 6.69 -11.54 7.65
N GLU A 169 7.18 -12.03 6.51
CA GLU A 169 8.58 -11.86 6.11
C GLU A 169 8.92 -10.39 5.82
N ALA A 170 8.00 -9.66 5.22
CA ALA A 170 8.17 -8.24 4.97
C ALA A 170 8.15 -7.41 6.27
N LEU A 171 7.27 -7.74 7.22
CA LEU A 171 7.27 -7.15 8.56
C LEU A 171 8.54 -7.48 9.35
N GLN A 172 9.09 -8.69 9.19
CA GLN A 172 10.36 -9.07 9.80
C GLN A 172 11.49 -8.13 9.35
N ILE A 173 11.56 -7.83 8.05
CA ILE A 173 12.54 -6.88 7.51
C ILE A 173 12.37 -5.50 8.14
N TYR A 174 11.13 -5.04 8.28
CA TYR A 174 10.80 -3.75 8.87
C TYR A 174 11.18 -3.69 10.36
N ILE A 175 10.92 -4.75 11.10
CA ILE A 175 11.28 -4.89 12.51
C ILE A 175 12.81 -4.99 12.67
N ASP A 176 13.48 -5.76 11.82
CA ASP A 176 14.93 -5.95 11.87
C ASP A 176 15.70 -4.67 11.55
N MET A 177 15.17 -3.84 10.69
CA MET A 177 15.70 -2.50 10.40
C MET A 177 15.48 -1.51 11.54
N ASN A 178 14.69 -1.85 12.55
CA ASN A 178 14.39 -1.04 13.74
C ASN A 178 13.93 0.40 13.41
N PHE A 179 13.04 0.52 12.45
CA PHE A 179 12.49 1.80 12.04
C PHE A 179 11.78 2.50 13.21
N GLU A 180 12.23 3.70 13.58
CA GLU A 180 11.59 4.58 14.59
C GLU A 180 11.28 3.93 15.94
N GLY A 181 12.10 2.96 16.36
CA GLY A 181 11.90 2.27 17.64
C GLY A 181 10.80 1.19 17.60
N LEU A 182 10.37 0.77 16.43
CA LEU A 182 9.33 -0.27 16.23
C LEU A 182 9.60 -1.57 17.00
N LYS A 183 10.88 -1.93 17.24
CA LYS A 183 11.20 -3.04 18.13
C LYS A 183 10.63 -2.85 19.54
N ALA A 184 10.67 -1.65 20.07
CA ALA A 184 10.10 -1.35 21.38
C ALA A 184 8.57 -1.37 21.34
N VAL A 185 7.96 -0.86 20.26
CA VAL A 185 6.49 -0.81 20.08
C VAL A 185 5.93 -2.21 19.83
N SER A 186 6.59 -3.05 19.03
CA SER A 186 6.14 -4.42 18.78
C SER A 186 6.16 -5.29 20.05
N TYR A 187 7.12 -5.07 20.95
CA TYR A 187 7.15 -5.76 22.25
C TYR A 187 6.05 -5.29 23.21
N THR A 188 5.55 -4.06 23.07
CA THR A 188 4.54 -3.50 23.98
C THR A 188 3.11 -3.58 23.46
N HIS A 189 2.90 -3.67 22.14
CA HIS A 189 1.57 -3.62 21.53
C HIS A 189 1.18 -4.85 20.70
N LEU A 190 2.12 -5.68 20.28
CA LEU A 190 1.87 -6.98 19.68
C LEU A 190 1.96 -8.08 20.77
N THR A 191 1.25 -7.93 21.87
CA THR A 191 0.76 -9.12 22.55
C THR A 191 -0.33 -9.68 21.64
N LEU A 192 0.07 -10.54 20.71
CA LEU A 192 -0.82 -11.48 20.07
C LEU A 192 -1.69 -12.08 21.16
N PRO A 193 -3.00 -12.22 20.97
CA PRO A 193 -3.80 -13.01 21.88
C PRO A 193 -3.15 -14.38 21.91
N THR A 194 -2.43 -14.66 23.00
CA THR A 194 -1.89 -15.97 23.27
C THR A 194 -3.08 -16.89 23.38
N ASN A 195 -3.09 -17.90 22.52
CA ASN A 195 -3.92 -19.08 22.53
C ASN A 195 -4.77 -19.21 23.80
N ARG A 196 -6.06 -19.07 23.66
CA ARG A 196 -6.97 -19.85 24.50
C ARG A 196 -7.15 -21.18 23.80
N GLU A 197 -6.46 -22.18 24.33
CA GLU A 197 -6.80 -23.57 24.10
C GLU A 197 -8.24 -23.85 24.50
#